data_c879d7e7337866600127f33d79820b80
#
_entry.id   c879d7e7337866600127f33d79820b80
#
_cell.length_a   1.000
_cell.length_b   1.000
_cell.length_c   1.000
_cell.angle_alpha   90.00
_cell.angle_beta   90.00
_cell.angle_gamma   90.00
#
_symmetry.space_group_name_H-M   'P 1'
#
loop_
_entity.id
_entity.type
_entity.pdbx_description
1 polymer ?
#
loop_
_entity_poly.entity_id
_entity_poly.type
_entity_poly.pdbx_seq_one_letter_code
_entity_poly.pdbx_strand_id
1 'polypeptide(L)'
;VMTIHNLKFQGTWDPKRVRDITGLPQYYFAPDKLEAYKDANYLKGGIVYADKVTTVSNSYAEEIKTPFYGEKLDGLMNARANCLSGIVNGIDYEDYNPLTDNKIERNYDVSNFRKRKNQE
;
A
#
# COMPACT_ATOMS: atom_id res chain seq x y z
N VAL A 1 0.30 7.29 -11.85
CA VAL A 1 0.71 6.16 -11.01
C VAL A 1 0.00 6.22 -9.68
N MET A 2 -0.55 5.10 -9.25
CA MET A 2 -1.16 4.94 -7.91
C MET A 2 -0.32 3.95 -7.10
N THR A 3 0.10 4.33 -5.89
CA THR A 3 0.89 3.46 -5.03
C THR A 3 0.07 2.99 -3.83
N ILE A 4 0.01 1.69 -3.62
CA ILE A 4 -0.68 1.06 -2.49
C ILE A 4 0.34 0.70 -1.43
N HIS A 5 0.28 1.34 -0.27
CA HIS A 5 1.12 1.00 0.87
C HIS A 5 0.46 -0.04 1.77
N ASN A 6 -0.84 0.08 1.99
CA ASN A 6 -1.62 -0.89 2.75
C ASN A 6 -3.07 -0.85 2.27
N LEU A 7 -3.52 -1.94 1.67
CA LEU A 7 -4.85 -2.07 1.08
C LEU A 7 -6.00 -2.00 2.11
N LYS A 8 -5.70 -2.16 3.38
CA LYS A 8 -6.70 -2.05 4.45
C LYS A 8 -7.28 -0.64 4.58
N PHE A 9 -6.49 0.39 4.29
CA PHE A 9 -6.90 1.79 4.42
C PHE A 9 -7.42 2.33 3.08
N GLN A 10 -8.70 2.14 2.82
CA GLN A 10 -9.30 2.39 1.51
C GLN A 10 -9.96 3.76 1.36
N GLY A 11 -10.22 4.47 2.45
CA GLY A 11 -10.93 5.74 2.42
C GLY A 11 -12.37 5.59 1.93
N THR A 12 -13.17 4.79 2.66
CA THR A 12 -14.58 4.56 2.35
C THR A 12 -15.47 5.57 3.05
N TRP A 13 -16.35 6.21 2.30
CA TRP A 13 -17.27 7.24 2.79
C TRP A 13 -18.62 7.15 2.11
N ASP A 14 -19.63 7.78 2.72
CA ASP A 14 -20.93 7.94 2.09
C ASP A 14 -20.84 8.63 0.72
N PRO A 15 -21.38 8.05 -0.36
CA PRO A 15 -21.26 8.58 -1.72
C PRO A 15 -21.78 10.00 -1.88
N LYS A 16 -22.88 10.33 -1.20
CA LYS A 16 -23.46 11.69 -1.26
C LYS A 16 -22.50 12.72 -0.70
N ARG A 17 -21.87 12.40 0.44
CA ARG A 17 -20.88 13.27 1.07
C ARG A 17 -19.64 13.46 0.20
N VAL A 18 -19.16 12.41 -0.43
CA VAL A 18 -18.02 12.49 -1.35
C VAL A 18 -18.37 13.33 -2.59
N ARG A 19 -19.58 13.20 -3.12
CA ARG A 19 -20.05 14.06 -4.22
C ARG A 19 -20.07 15.53 -3.83
N ASP A 20 -20.59 15.84 -2.65
CA ASP A 20 -20.69 17.22 -2.15
C ASP A 20 -19.30 17.84 -1.96
N ILE A 21 -18.32 17.07 -1.50
CA ILE A 21 -16.94 17.55 -1.28
C ILE A 21 -16.16 17.67 -2.59
N THR A 22 -16.27 16.68 -3.47
CA THR A 22 -15.44 16.60 -4.68
C THR A 22 -16.05 17.32 -5.88
N GLY A 23 -17.36 17.52 -5.88
CA GLY A 23 -18.10 18.03 -7.05
C GLY A 23 -18.20 17.05 -8.21
N LEU A 24 -17.79 15.78 -8.01
CA LEU A 24 -17.89 14.76 -9.05
C LEU A 24 -19.37 14.40 -9.33
N PRO A 25 -19.75 14.24 -10.61
CA PRO A 25 -21.11 13.82 -10.97
C PRO A 25 -21.39 12.37 -10.55
N GLN A 26 -22.67 12.02 -10.43
CA GLN A 26 -23.15 10.67 -10.06
C GLN A 26 -22.54 9.56 -10.93
N TYR A 27 -22.22 9.85 -12.17
CA TYR A 27 -21.61 8.92 -13.12
C TYR A 27 -20.37 8.19 -12.57
N TYR A 28 -19.55 8.86 -11.74
CA TYR A 28 -18.33 8.28 -11.16
C TYR A 28 -18.58 7.37 -9.95
N PHE A 29 -19.80 7.32 -9.43
CA PHE A 29 -20.17 6.50 -8.26
C PHE A 29 -20.86 5.20 -8.68
N ALA A 30 -20.33 4.54 -9.71
CA ALA A 30 -20.79 3.27 -10.22
C ALA A 30 -19.87 2.12 -9.76
N PRO A 31 -20.36 0.86 -9.77
CA PRO A 31 -19.58 -0.31 -9.32
C PRO A 31 -18.27 -0.56 -10.09
N ASP A 32 -18.19 -0.09 -11.32
CA ASP A 32 -16.96 -0.14 -12.15
C ASP A 32 -16.04 1.08 -11.95
N LYS A 33 -16.39 1.98 -11.07
CA LYS A 33 -15.66 3.23 -10.78
C LYS A 33 -15.37 3.36 -9.28
N LEU A 34 -15.88 4.41 -8.61
CA LEU A 34 -15.58 4.69 -7.20
C LEU A 34 -16.43 3.89 -6.21
N GLU A 35 -17.56 3.35 -6.62
CA GLU A 35 -18.45 2.61 -5.71
C GLU A 35 -17.86 1.24 -5.38
N ALA A 36 -17.84 0.91 -4.10
CA ALA A 36 -17.56 -0.43 -3.60
C ALA A 36 -18.47 -0.72 -2.41
N TYR A 37 -19.27 -1.79 -2.51
CA TYR A 37 -20.20 -2.21 -1.44
C TYR A 37 -21.11 -1.08 -0.94
N LYS A 38 -21.66 -0.30 -1.86
CA LYS A 38 -22.55 0.87 -1.64
C LYS A 38 -21.86 2.12 -1.07
N ASP A 39 -20.57 2.08 -0.77
CA ASP A 39 -19.80 3.24 -0.36
C ASP A 39 -18.95 3.79 -1.50
N ALA A 40 -18.55 5.07 -1.40
CA ALA A 40 -17.49 5.62 -2.22
C ALA A 40 -16.15 5.19 -1.64
N ASN A 41 -15.27 4.65 -2.48
CA ASN A 41 -13.97 4.14 -2.10
C ASN A 41 -12.87 4.88 -2.87
N TYR A 42 -12.13 5.75 -2.19
CA TYR A 42 -11.08 6.56 -2.80
C TYR A 42 -9.94 5.72 -3.36
N LEU A 43 -9.51 4.68 -2.64
CA LEU A 43 -8.45 3.79 -3.10
C LEU A 43 -8.87 3.03 -4.36
N LYS A 44 -10.10 2.53 -4.40
CA LYS A 44 -10.66 1.90 -5.60
C LYS A 44 -10.64 2.86 -6.79
N GLY A 45 -11.08 4.09 -6.59
CA GLY A 45 -11.04 5.12 -7.63
C GLY A 45 -9.63 5.36 -8.17
N GLY A 46 -8.65 5.49 -7.27
CA GLY A 46 -7.25 5.62 -7.66
C GLY A 46 -6.74 4.44 -8.48
N ILE A 47 -7.08 3.21 -8.10
CA ILE A 47 -6.69 1.99 -8.81
C ILE A 47 -7.36 1.88 -10.18
N VAL A 48 -8.64 2.20 -10.27
CA VAL A 48 -9.41 2.13 -11.52
C VAL A 48 -8.89 3.10 -12.58
N TYR A 49 -8.55 4.32 -12.17
CA TYR A 49 -8.15 5.40 -13.08
C TYR A 49 -6.65 5.54 -13.29
N ALA A 50 -5.82 4.84 -12.55
CA ALA A 50 -4.37 4.90 -12.75
C ALA A 50 -3.91 4.10 -13.98
N ASP A 51 -2.93 4.62 -14.70
CA ASP A 51 -2.27 3.88 -15.79
C ASP A 51 -1.39 2.76 -15.26
N LYS A 52 -0.75 2.98 -14.12
CA LYS A 52 0.09 2.02 -13.39
C LYS A 52 -0.25 2.02 -11.91
N VAL A 53 -0.26 0.83 -11.33
CA VAL A 53 -0.46 0.61 -9.89
C VAL A 53 0.79 -0.06 -9.34
N THR A 54 1.31 0.46 -8.24
CA THR A 54 2.47 -0.11 -7.55
C THR A 54 2.14 -0.44 -6.11
N THR A 55 2.87 -1.38 -5.54
CA THR A 55 2.83 -1.68 -4.11
C THR A 55 4.23 -1.96 -3.58
N VAL A 56 4.36 -2.19 -2.29
CA VAL A 56 5.62 -2.13 -1.54
C VAL A 56 6.51 -3.36 -1.64
N SER A 57 6.06 -4.45 -2.28
CA SER A 57 6.88 -5.62 -2.58
C SER A 57 6.25 -6.51 -3.66
N ASN A 58 7.06 -7.37 -4.29
CA ASN A 58 6.56 -8.35 -5.25
C ASN A 58 5.63 -9.37 -4.60
N SER A 59 5.95 -9.85 -3.40
CA SER A 59 5.09 -10.77 -2.65
C SER A 59 3.76 -10.14 -2.31
N TYR A 60 3.74 -8.90 -1.84
CA TYR A 60 2.50 -8.19 -1.53
C TYR A 60 1.63 -7.96 -2.78
N ALA A 61 2.27 -7.68 -3.94
CA ALA A 61 1.55 -7.59 -5.21
C ALA A 61 0.79 -8.89 -5.58
N GLU A 62 1.32 -10.05 -5.23
CA GLU A 62 0.63 -11.32 -5.40
C GLU A 62 -0.42 -11.58 -4.30
N GLU A 63 -0.10 -11.27 -3.05
CA GLU A 63 -0.99 -11.47 -1.90
C GLU A 63 -2.30 -10.68 -2.03
N ILE A 64 -2.26 -9.43 -2.45
CA ILE A 64 -3.47 -8.58 -2.58
C ILE A 64 -4.43 -9.01 -3.69
N LYS A 65 -4.02 -9.93 -4.55
CA LYS A 65 -4.91 -10.60 -5.52
C LYS A 65 -5.73 -11.73 -4.90
N THR A 66 -5.45 -12.10 -3.66
CA THR A 66 -6.17 -13.17 -2.93
C THR A 66 -7.28 -12.59 -2.06
N PRO A 67 -8.36 -13.34 -1.78
CA PRO A 67 -9.47 -12.85 -0.95
C PRO A 67 -9.04 -12.41 0.45
N PHE A 68 -8.08 -13.10 1.04
CA PHE A 68 -7.63 -12.82 2.41
C PHE A 68 -6.91 -11.46 2.54
N TYR A 69 -5.94 -11.20 1.66
CA TYR A 69 -5.16 -9.95 1.69
C TYR A 69 -5.75 -8.84 0.82
N GLY A 70 -6.66 -9.18 -0.06
CA GLY A 70 -7.29 -8.23 -1.00
C GLY A 70 -8.27 -7.25 -0.37
N GLU A 71 -8.65 -7.44 0.90
CA GLU A 71 -9.54 -6.54 1.65
C GLU A 71 -10.81 -6.20 0.85
N LYS A 72 -11.44 -7.20 0.22
CA LYS A 72 -12.60 -7.12 -0.67
C LYS A 72 -12.34 -6.44 -2.03
N LEU A 73 -11.10 -6.11 -2.36
CA LEU A 73 -10.69 -5.57 -3.66
C LEU A 73 -9.83 -6.55 -4.47
N ASP A 74 -9.75 -7.81 -4.07
CA ASP A 74 -8.99 -8.86 -4.78
C ASP A 74 -9.42 -9.04 -6.23
N GLY A 75 -10.73 -8.98 -6.50
CA GLY A 75 -11.25 -9.00 -7.87
C GLY A 75 -10.76 -7.83 -8.72
N LEU A 76 -10.71 -6.62 -8.15
CA LEU A 76 -10.15 -5.45 -8.81
C LEU A 76 -8.65 -5.61 -9.05
N MET A 77 -7.90 -6.11 -8.08
CA MET A 77 -6.46 -6.34 -8.21
C MET A 77 -6.15 -7.36 -9.31
N ASN A 78 -6.93 -8.41 -9.43
CA ASN A 78 -6.82 -9.37 -10.52
C ASN A 78 -7.15 -8.75 -11.88
N ALA A 79 -8.19 -7.92 -11.96
CA ALA A 79 -8.56 -7.20 -13.19
C ALA A 79 -7.47 -6.20 -13.63
N ARG A 80 -6.71 -5.65 -12.70
CA ARG A 80 -5.62 -4.70 -12.93
C ARG A 80 -4.22 -5.33 -12.86
N ALA A 81 -4.12 -6.66 -12.86
CA ALA A 81 -2.86 -7.38 -12.71
C ALA A 81 -1.77 -6.97 -13.73
N ASN A 82 -2.17 -6.65 -14.97
CA ASN A 82 -1.23 -6.24 -16.03
C ASN A 82 -0.51 -4.90 -15.76
N CYS A 83 -1.07 -4.06 -14.90
CA CYS A 83 -0.48 -2.77 -14.55
C CYS A 83 -0.05 -2.68 -13.08
N LEU A 84 -0.16 -3.78 -12.33
CA LEU A 84 0.28 -3.90 -10.93
C LEU A 84 1.72 -4.39 -10.87
N SER A 85 2.57 -3.68 -10.11
CA SER A 85 3.97 -4.04 -9.88
C SER A 85 4.33 -3.85 -8.41
N GLY A 86 5.19 -4.74 -7.89
CA GLY A 86 5.78 -4.58 -6.55
C GLY A 86 7.13 -3.89 -6.62
N ILE A 87 7.32 -2.87 -5.81
CA ILE A 87 8.59 -2.13 -5.69
C ILE A 87 8.93 -2.03 -4.21
N VAL A 88 10.08 -2.58 -3.81
CA VAL A 88 10.54 -2.55 -2.42
C VAL A 88 10.90 -1.12 -2.03
N ASN A 89 10.45 -0.69 -0.83
CA ASN A 89 10.81 0.60 -0.28
C ASN A 89 12.33 0.71 -0.06
N GLY A 90 12.87 1.89 -0.33
CA GLY A 90 14.25 2.20 0.00
C GLY A 90 14.47 2.34 1.50
N ILE A 91 15.71 2.24 1.92
CA ILE A 91 16.17 2.47 3.29
C ILE A 91 17.20 3.59 3.25
N ASP A 92 17.08 4.54 4.17
CA ASP A 92 18.10 5.55 4.38
C ASP A 92 19.29 4.93 5.13
N TYR A 93 20.41 4.76 4.43
CA TYR A 93 21.62 4.16 5.00
C TYR A 93 22.37 5.07 5.96
N GLU A 94 22.08 6.36 6.00
CA GLU A 94 22.65 7.28 6.97
C GLU A 94 21.89 7.21 8.29
N ASP A 95 20.56 7.29 8.23
CA ASP A 95 19.70 7.23 9.41
C ASP A 95 19.61 5.82 10.02
N TYR A 96 19.65 4.76 9.21
CA TYR A 96 19.53 3.36 9.63
C TYR A 96 20.88 2.61 9.54
N ASN A 97 21.93 3.23 10.00
CA ASN A 97 23.27 2.61 10.04
C ASN A 97 23.64 2.20 11.46
N PRO A 98 23.73 0.89 11.78
CA PRO A 98 24.05 0.44 13.13
C PRO A 98 25.44 0.83 13.62
N LEU A 99 26.36 1.20 12.71
CA LEU A 99 27.68 1.72 13.08
C LEU A 99 27.63 3.13 13.66
N THR A 100 26.68 3.95 13.19
CA THR A 100 26.60 5.38 13.50
C THR A 100 25.33 5.77 14.26
N ASP A 101 24.40 4.84 14.45
CA ASP A 101 23.13 5.09 15.13
C ASP A 101 23.37 5.36 16.62
N ASN A 102 23.04 6.58 17.05
CA ASN A 102 23.16 7.02 18.43
C ASN A 102 21.96 6.66 19.33
N LYS A 103 20.92 6.04 18.76
CA LYS A 103 19.72 5.60 19.49
C LYS A 103 19.86 4.19 20.04
N ILE A 104 20.87 3.44 19.60
CA ILE A 104 21.14 2.09 20.09
C ILE A 104 22.25 2.12 21.17
N GLU A 105 22.14 1.26 22.18
CA GLU A 105 23.08 1.19 23.30
C GLU A 105 24.54 0.93 22.86
N ARG A 106 24.70 0.10 21.82
CA ARG A 106 26.01 -0.27 21.28
C ARG A 106 25.96 -0.40 19.78
N ASN A 107 26.80 0.34 19.11
CA ASN A 107 26.97 0.25 17.67
C ASN A 107 27.58 -1.10 17.25
N TYR A 108 27.22 -1.60 16.09
CA TYR A 108 27.70 -2.87 15.56
C TYR A 108 27.83 -2.85 14.04
N ASP A 109 28.64 -3.80 13.54
CA ASP A 109 28.79 -4.11 12.13
C ASP A 109 28.82 -5.64 11.91
N VAL A 110 29.08 -6.06 10.68
CA VAL A 110 29.14 -7.48 10.32
C VAL A 110 30.24 -8.23 11.11
N SER A 111 31.33 -7.55 11.51
CA SER A 111 32.46 -8.17 12.20
C SER A 111 32.19 -8.46 13.68
N ASN A 112 31.35 -7.63 14.33
CA ASN A 112 31.10 -7.76 15.77
C ASN A 112 29.67 -8.19 16.12
N PHE A 113 28.80 -8.42 15.12
CA PHE A 113 27.41 -8.82 15.30
C PHE A 113 27.20 -10.07 16.17
N ARG A 114 28.09 -11.06 16.07
CA ARG A 114 28.00 -12.30 16.86
C ARG A 114 28.31 -12.12 18.35
N LYS A 115 29.08 -11.09 18.71
CA LYS A 115 29.40 -10.81 20.12
C LYS A 115 28.22 -10.25 20.91
N ARG A 116 27.25 -9.67 20.22
CA ARG A 116 26.04 -9.09 20.83
C ARG A 116 25.04 -10.17 21.30
N LYS A 117 24.92 -11.27 20.55
CA LYS A 117 24.02 -12.39 20.91
C LYS A 117 24.37 -13.12 22.20
N ASN A 118 25.60 -12.95 22.68
CA ASN A 118 26.09 -13.62 23.88
C ASN A 118 26.07 -12.72 25.14
N GLN A 119 25.44 -11.55 25.06
CA GLN A 119 25.36 -10.58 26.17
C GLN A 119 23.92 -10.28 26.61
N GLU A 120 22.93 -10.96 26.00
CA GLU A 120 21.55 -11.07 26.46
C GLU A 120 21.36 -12.41 27.19
#